data_1d28bf2fc92fcd668a53b2c0027868b1
#
_entry.id   1d28bf2fc92fcd668a53b2c0027868b1
#
_cell.length_a   1.000
_cell.length_b   1.000
_cell.length_c   1.000
_cell.angle_alpha   90.00
_cell.angle_beta   90.00
_cell.angle_gamma   90.00
#
_symmetry.space_group_name_H-M   'P 1'
#
loop_
_entity.id
_entity.type
_entity.pdbx_description
1 polymer ?
#
loop_
_entity_poly.entity_id
_entity_poly.type
_entity_poly.pdbx_seq_one_letter_code
_entity_poly.pdbx_strand_id
1 'polypeptide(L)'
;MDNTHHIASRRALLAGLGAAIASAAFAAPAQAQFLGGGLGGGLGGLLGKASDSALDKLAQPGAFYGDPAVRIGLPILGSLSGLGGGLGDSLGGTLGSVLGTAEKEGLLDGLMRKLNDAAGIAAGAAKPMFRTAISRLSITDLPGIVQQNDGATQYLRRSAGDQLGLKLRPMIDTALVQVGAFRMLDALGKTSSLVRGAGLTRGMLGRSVADQALNGIFRYIGGEEGRLRANPLGPAGALLDGLLKGH
;
A
#
# COMPACT_ATOMS: atom_id res chain seq x y z
N MET A 1 40.38 -19.46 79.84
CA MET A 1 41.12 -19.83 78.68
C MET A 1 40.07 -20.23 77.64
N ASP A 2 39.71 -19.53 76.67
CA ASP A 2 40.23 -18.41 75.88
C ASP A 2 39.09 -17.56 75.31
N ASN A 3 39.37 -16.29 75.28
CA ASN A 3 38.45 -15.24 74.98
C ASN A 3 38.67 -14.88 73.48
N THR A 4 37.68 -15.02 72.63
CA THR A 4 37.73 -14.46 71.29
C THR A 4 36.53 -13.61 71.01
N HIS A 5 36.79 -12.30 71.06
CA HIS A 5 35.88 -11.22 70.78
C HIS A 5 35.40 -11.22 69.31
N HIS A 6 34.08 -11.17 69.11
CA HIS A 6 33.48 -10.85 67.87
C HIS A 6 33.64 -9.34 67.53
N ILE A 7 34.56 -9.04 66.70
CA ILE A 7 34.66 -7.71 66.10
C ILE A 7 33.65 -7.67 64.90
N ALA A 8 32.47 -7.14 65.16
CA ALA A 8 31.49 -6.83 64.14
C ALA A 8 32.07 -5.73 63.23
N SER A 9 32.41 -6.11 62.03
CA SER A 9 32.99 -5.24 61.02
C SER A 9 31.97 -4.19 60.59
N ARG A 10 32.34 -2.90 60.83
CA ARG A 10 31.61 -1.69 60.38
C ARG A 10 31.56 -1.51 58.87
N ARG A 11 31.96 -2.53 58.10
CA ARG A 11 32.00 -2.48 56.62
C ARG A 11 30.69 -2.95 55.95
N ALA A 12 29.73 -3.47 56.66
CA ALA A 12 28.49 -3.98 56.11
C ALA A 12 27.36 -2.93 55.97
N LEU A 13 27.58 -1.68 56.41
CA LEU A 13 26.55 -0.62 56.40
C LEU A 13 26.70 0.43 55.26
N LEU A 14 27.70 0.29 54.40
CA LEU A 14 27.89 1.21 53.28
C LEU A 14 27.60 0.60 51.89
N ALA A 15 27.17 -0.64 51.81
CA ALA A 15 26.82 -1.31 50.54
C ALA A 15 25.32 -1.27 50.20
N GLY A 16 24.49 -0.63 51.02
CA GLY A 16 23.01 -0.65 50.86
C GLY A 16 22.38 0.63 50.27
N LEU A 17 23.16 1.64 49.88
CA LEU A 17 22.62 2.92 49.44
C LEU A 17 22.99 3.32 47.98
N GLY A 18 23.51 2.38 47.20
CA GLY A 18 23.94 2.60 45.80
C GLY A 18 23.05 2.02 44.71
N ALA A 19 21.93 1.36 45.03
CA ALA A 19 21.16 0.60 44.04
C ALA A 19 19.72 1.13 43.76
N ALA A 20 19.43 2.39 44.08
CA ALA A 20 18.09 2.93 43.92
C ALA A 20 17.99 4.15 42.97
N ILE A 21 18.99 4.38 42.10
CA ILE A 21 18.93 5.49 41.11
C ILE A 21 19.29 4.99 39.71
N ALA A 22 18.75 3.86 39.28
CA ALA A 22 18.98 3.40 37.91
C ALA A 22 17.72 2.78 37.25
N SER A 23 16.53 3.22 37.64
CA SER A 23 15.31 2.69 37.01
C SER A 23 14.29 3.77 36.63
N ALA A 24 14.72 5.02 36.45
CA ALA A 24 13.84 6.12 36.04
C ALA A 24 14.28 6.78 34.75
N ALA A 25 14.90 6.04 33.84
CA ALA A 25 15.28 6.59 32.55
C ALA A 25 15.09 5.55 31.46
N PHE A 26 13.86 5.32 31.02
CA PHE A 26 13.56 4.82 29.66
C PHE A 26 12.05 4.72 29.46
N ALA A 27 11.33 5.77 29.83
CA ALA A 27 10.12 6.10 29.13
C ALA A 27 10.44 7.34 28.26
N ALA A 28 11.33 7.18 27.30
CA ALA A 28 11.42 8.14 26.21
C ALA A 28 10.09 8.06 25.45
N PRO A 29 9.31 9.16 25.37
CA PRO A 29 8.08 9.12 24.61
C PRO A 29 8.44 8.76 23.16
N ALA A 30 7.64 7.88 22.56
CA ALA A 30 7.79 7.45 21.16
C ALA A 30 7.87 8.60 20.14
N GLN A 31 7.68 9.84 20.58
CA GLN A 31 7.81 11.07 19.81
C GLN A 31 9.27 11.54 19.65
N ALA A 32 10.20 11.15 20.53
CA ALA A 32 11.61 11.52 20.37
C ALA A 32 12.31 10.78 19.23
N GLN A 33 11.82 9.63 18.82
CA GLN A 33 12.30 8.92 17.63
C GLN A 33 11.89 9.60 16.31
N PHE A 34 10.87 10.46 16.34
CA PHE A 34 10.43 11.23 15.18
C PHE A 34 11.36 12.43 14.89
N LEU A 35 12.08 12.94 15.89
CA LEU A 35 12.98 14.09 15.78
C LEU A 35 14.46 13.68 15.77
N GLY A 36 14.80 12.46 16.15
CA GLY A 36 16.18 11.97 16.25
C GLY A 36 16.70 11.25 15.01
N GLY A 37 15.84 10.84 14.10
CA GLY A 37 16.23 10.36 12.77
C GLY A 37 16.28 11.57 11.84
N GLY A 38 17.44 11.89 11.25
CA GLY A 38 17.55 12.98 10.29
C GLY A 38 16.44 12.96 9.23
N LEU A 39 16.39 13.98 8.35
CA LEU A 39 15.31 14.15 7.36
C LEU A 39 14.87 12.83 6.67
N GLY A 40 15.77 11.86 6.51
CA GLY A 40 15.46 10.52 5.99
C GLY A 40 14.54 9.70 6.89
N GLY A 41 14.68 9.75 8.21
CA GLY A 41 13.79 9.04 9.15
C GLY A 41 12.38 9.62 9.17
N GLY A 42 12.26 10.95 9.06
CA GLY A 42 10.97 11.63 8.96
C GLY A 42 10.21 11.29 7.68
N LEU A 43 10.90 11.25 6.54
CA LEU A 43 10.31 10.88 5.25
C LEU A 43 9.92 9.40 5.19
N GLY A 44 10.74 8.49 5.73
CA GLY A 44 10.41 7.08 5.83
C GLY A 44 9.17 6.83 6.70
N GLY A 45 9.07 7.53 7.83
CA GLY A 45 7.89 7.47 8.70
C GLY A 45 6.62 8.02 8.04
N LEU A 46 6.73 9.14 7.31
CA LEU A 46 5.63 9.71 6.54
C LEU A 46 5.18 8.76 5.43
N LEU A 47 6.12 8.22 4.65
CA LEU A 47 5.83 7.28 3.59
C LEU A 47 5.22 5.98 4.13
N GLY A 48 5.67 5.49 5.30
CA GLY A 48 5.09 4.34 5.98
C GLY A 48 3.62 4.58 6.34
N LYS A 49 3.29 5.72 6.93
CA LYS A 49 1.90 6.11 7.25
C LYS A 49 1.05 6.26 5.99
N ALA A 50 1.58 6.91 4.95
CA ALA A 50 0.91 7.07 3.66
C ALA A 50 0.60 5.69 3.03
N SER A 51 1.58 4.79 3.05
CA SER A 51 1.45 3.42 2.53
C SER A 51 0.39 2.63 3.30
N ASP A 52 0.43 2.65 4.62
CA ASP A 52 -0.55 1.94 5.44
C ASP A 52 -1.97 2.47 5.19
N SER A 53 -2.16 3.80 5.19
CA SER A 53 -3.45 4.43 4.91
C SER A 53 -3.98 4.08 3.52
N ALA A 54 -3.12 4.14 2.50
CA ALA A 54 -3.48 3.82 1.12
C ALA A 54 -3.92 2.36 0.98
N LEU A 55 -3.15 1.43 1.54
CA LEU A 55 -3.45 0.00 1.49
C LEU A 55 -4.70 -0.36 2.28
N ASP A 56 -4.96 0.30 3.43
CA ASP A 56 -6.20 0.13 4.18
C ASP A 56 -7.43 0.57 3.39
N LYS A 57 -7.33 1.71 2.71
CA LYS A 57 -8.42 2.22 1.87
C LYS A 57 -8.69 1.29 0.70
N LEU A 58 -7.64 0.84 0.01
CA LEU A 58 -7.76 -0.05 -1.15
C LEU A 58 -8.20 -1.47 -0.78
N ALA A 59 -7.96 -1.91 0.46
CA ALA A 59 -8.42 -3.20 0.98
C ALA A 59 -9.93 -3.21 1.29
N GLN A 60 -10.59 -2.05 1.33
CA GLN A 60 -12.04 -2.02 1.55
C GLN A 60 -12.78 -2.68 0.38
N PRO A 61 -13.85 -3.44 0.65
CA PRO A 61 -14.65 -4.04 -0.41
C PRO A 61 -15.10 -3.01 -1.44
N GLY A 62 -14.87 -3.31 -2.72
CA GLY A 62 -15.26 -2.44 -3.82
C GLY A 62 -14.40 -1.19 -4.03
N ALA A 63 -13.36 -0.94 -3.23
CA ALA A 63 -12.55 0.28 -3.33
C ALA A 63 -11.91 0.46 -4.71
N PHE A 64 -11.32 -0.60 -5.27
CA PHE A 64 -10.78 -0.56 -6.64
C PHE A 64 -11.87 -0.39 -7.69
N TYR A 65 -13.00 -1.09 -7.54
CA TYR A 65 -14.08 -1.01 -8.54
C TYR A 65 -14.79 0.35 -8.52
N GLY A 66 -14.97 0.93 -7.35
CA GLY A 66 -15.69 2.19 -7.14
C GLY A 66 -14.93 3.43 -7.61
N ASP A 67 -13.59 3.38 -7.64
CA ASP A 67 -12.76 4.51 -8.06
C ASP A 67 -12.23 4.33 -9.48
N PRO A 68 -12.75 5.11 -10.47
CA PRO A 68 -12.30 5.05 -11.86
C PRO A 68 -10.79 5.25 -12.04
N ALA A 69 -10.13 5.96 -11.11
CA ALA A 69 -8.70 6.26 -11.19
C ALA A 69 -7.80 5.05 -10.94
N VAL A 70 -8.32 4.01 -10.27
CA VAL A 70 -7.57 2.78 -9.93
C VAL A 70 -8.31 1.51 -10.32
N ARG A 71 -9.52 1.64 -10.88
CA ARG A 71 -10.32 0.50 -11.33
C ARG A 71 -9.54 -0.36 -12.31
N ILE A 72 -9.50 -1.66 -12.03
CA ILE A 72 -8.83 -2.65 -12.86
C ILE A 72 -9.75 -3.03 -14.01
N GLY A 73 -9.24 -2.87 -15.22
CA GLY A 73 -9.89 -3.26 -16.46
C GLY A 73 -9.34 -4.55 -17.04
N LEU A 74 -10.05 -5.09 -18.02
CA LEU A 74 -9.58 -6.23 -18.79
C LEU A 74 -8.41 -5.82 -19.71
N PRO A 75 -7.35 -6.65 -19.82
CA PRO A 75 -6.16 -6.31 -20.59
C PRO A 75 -6.42 -6.10 -22.10
N ILE A 76 -7.51 -6.65 -22.63
CA ILE A 76 -7.91 -6.48 -24.04
C ILE A 76 -8.30 -5.04 -24.35
N LEU A 77 -8.98 -4.38 -23.42
CA LEU A 77 -9.47 -3.01 -23.66
C LEU A 77 -8.32 -2.00 -23.71
N GLY A 78 -7.26 -2.23 -22.93
CA GLY A 78 -6.05 -1.40 -22.98
C GLY A 78 -5.25 -1.54 -24.28
N SER A 79 -5.18 -2.75 -24.83
CA SER A 79 -4.47 -2.99 -26.11
C SER A 79 -5.20 -2.37 -27.30
N LEU A 80 -6.51 -2.32 -27.26
CA LEU A 80 -7.34 -1.70 -28.31
C LEU A 80 -7.31 -0.16 -28.25
N SER A 81 -7.19 0.41 -27.04
CA SER A 81 -7.01 1.87 -26.89
C SER A 81 -5.64 2.36 -27.39
N GLY A 82 -4.62 1.49 -27.38
CA GLY A 82 -3.26 1.81 -27.88
C GLY A 82 -3.08 1.72 -29.40
N LEU A 83 -4.02 1.14 -30.12
CA LEU A 83 -3.92 0.92 -31.58
C LEU A 83 -4.41 2.10 -32.46
N GLY A 84 -4.69 3.24 -31.89
CA GLY A 84 -4.89 4.45 -32.64
C GLY A 84 -6.04 5.34 -32.17
N GLY A 85 -5.73 6.59 -31.95
CA GLY A 85 -6.66 7.67 -31.62
C GLY A 85 -7.69 8.05 -32.70
N GLY A 86 -7.95 7.15 -33.67
CA GLY A 86 -8.95 7.34 -34.70
C GLY A 86 -9.91 6.15 -34.88
N LEU A 87 -9.56 4.99 -34.31
CA LEU A 87 -10.40 3.78 -34.40
C LEU A 87 -11.25 3.55 -33.10
N GLY A 88 -11.00 4.36 -32.07
CA GLY A 88 -11.69 4.23 -30.77
C GLY A 88 -13.21 4.39 -30.88
N ASP A 89 -13.68 5.32 -31.71
CA ASP A 89 -15.12 5.54 -31.90
C ASP A 89 -15.78 4.48 -32.80
N SER A 90 -15.09 4.02 -33.84
CA SER A 90 -15.66 2.98 -34.74
C SER A 90 -15.56 1.59 -34.15
N LEU A 91 -14.47 1.25 -33.42
CA LEU A 91 -14.33 0.00 -32.75
C LEU A 91 -15.10 -0.04 -31.40
N GLY A 92 -15.28 1.11 -30.76
CA GLY A 92 -16.15 1.29 -29.60
C GLY A 92 -17.59 0.90 -29.92
N GLY A 93 -18.10 1.29 -31.11
CA GLY A 93 -19.40 0.89 -31.61
C GLY A 93 -19.50 -0.60 -31.91
N THR A 94 -18.49 -1.18 -32.58
CA THR A 94 -18.50 -2.61 -32.95
C THR A 94 -18.18 -3.51 -31.75
N LEU A 95 -17.24 -3.09 -30.88
CA LEU A 95 -16.97 -3.77 -29.61
C LEU A 95 -18.12 -3.60 -28.63
N GLY A 96 -18.77 -2.43 -28.57
CA GLY A 96 -19.97 -2.20 -27.82
C GLY A 96 -21.11 -3.12 -28.23
N SER A 97 -21.30 -3.37 -29.53
CA SER A 97 -22.33 -4.30 -30.00
C SER A 97 -22.01 -5.78 -29.76
N VAL A 98 -20.72 -6.14 -29.79
CA VAL A 98 -20.27 -7.54 -29.53
C VAL A 98 -20.07 -7.79 -28.04
N LEU A 99 -19.60 -6.79 -27.27
CA LEU A 99 -19.62 -6.82 -25.81
C LEU A 99 -21.05 -6.72 -25.25
N GLY A 100 -21.96 -6.05 -25.98
CA GLY A 100 -23.35 -5.87 -25.60
C GLY A 100 -24.14 -7.17 -25.36
N THR A 101 -23.73 -8.31 -25.94
CA THR A 101 -24.30 -9.61 -25.61
C THR A 101 -23.76 -10.18 -24.30
N ALA A 102 -22.47 -10.05 -24.02
CA ALA A 102 -21.87 -10.50 -22.75
C ALA A 102 -22.15 -9.52 -21.62
N GLU A 103 -22.27 -8.22 -21.93
CA GLU A 103 -22.67 -7.18 -20.98
C GLU A 103 -24.15 -7.30 -20.60
N LYS A 104 -25.02 -7.67 -21.53
CA LYS A 104 -26.43 -8.01 -21.25
C LYS A 104 -26.59 -9.16 -20.26
N GLU A 105 -25.63 -10.06 -20.19
CA GLU A 105 -25.61 -11.15 -19.23
C GLU A 105 -24.92 -10.80 -17.90
N GLY A 106 -24.34 -9.59 -17.76
CA GLY A 106 -23.61 -9.13 -16.57
C GLY A 106 -22.31 -9.91 -16.30
N LEU A 107 -21.89 -10.80 -17.22
CA LEU A 107 -20.73 -11.67 -17.03
C LEU A 107 -19.42 -10.91 -17.06
N LEU A 108 -19.29 -9.89 -17.92
CA LEU A 108 -18.09 -9.06 -18.02
C LEU A 108 -17.96 -8.15 -16.79
N ASP A 109 -19.05 -7.52 -16.38
CA ASP A 109 -19.08 -6.72 -15.16
C ASP A 109 -18.79 -7.59 -13.93
N GLY A 110 -19.36 -8.79 -13.87
CA GLY A 110 -19.07 -9.77 -12.83
C GLY A 110 -17.59 -10.16 -12.79
N LEU A 111 -16.94 -10.36 -13.96
CA LEU A 111 -15.51 -10.62 -14.01
C LEU A 111 -14.71 -9.39 -13.54
N MET A 112 -15.04 -8.19 -14.02
CA MET A 112 -14.35 -6.96 -13.61
C MET A 112 -14.45 -6.73 -12.10
N ARG A 113 -15.62 -6.95 -11.48
CA ARG A 113 -15.77 -6.89 -10.01
C ARG A 113 -14.81 -7.86 -9.32
N LYS A 114 -14.75 -9.12 -9.78
CA LYS A 114 -13.84 -10.12 -9.21
C LYS A 114 -12.35 -9.74 -9.34
N LEU A 115 -11.94 -9.11 -10.46
CA LEU A 115 -10.57 -8.62 -10.61
C LEU A 115 -10.25 -7.53 -9.60
N ASN A 116 -11.18 -6.61 -9.39
CA ASN A 116 -11.04 -5.50 -8.45
C ASN A 116 -11.10 -5.98 -6.98
N ASP A 117 -11.95 -6.97 -6.67
CA ASP A 117 -11.99 -7.61 -5.35
C ASP A 117 -10.68 -8.33 -5.03
N ALA A 118 -10.12 -9.07 -6.02
CA ALA A 118 -8.82 -9.72 -5.86
C ALA A 118 -7.70 -8.71 -5.59
N ALA A 119 -7.71 -7.56 -6.26
CA ALA A 119 -6.75 -6.49 -6.01
C ALA A 119 -6.89 -5.90 -4.60
N GLY A 120 -8.12 -5.72 -4.11
CA GLY A 120 -8.38 -5.27 -2.73
C GLY A 120 -7.84 -6.25 -1.69
N ILE A 121 -8.12 -7.56 -1.86
CA ILE A 121 -7.58 -8.61 -0.98
C ILE A 121 -6.04 -8.59 -0.97
N ALA A 122 -5.43 -8.52 -2.16
CA ALA A 122 -3.97 -8.48 -2.28
C ALA A 122 -3.37 -7.20 -1.70
N ALA A 123 -4.03 -6.04 -1.85
CA ALA A 123 -3.58 -4.78 -1.26
C ALA A 123 -3.53 -4.85 0.27
N GLY A 124 -4.55 -5.42 0.91
CA GLY A 124 -4.55 -5.63 2.36
C GLY A 124 -3.41 -6.52 2.83
N ALA A 125 -3.16 -7.62 2.11
CA ALA A 125 -2.08 -8.56 2.41
C ALA A 125 -0.67 -8.01 2.09
N ALA A 126 -0.56 -6.96 1.25
CA ALA A 126 0.71 -6.38 0.81
C ALA A 126 1.39 -5.45 1.83
N LYS A 127 0.70 -5.03 2.90
CA LYS A 127 1.25 -4.09 3.90
C LYS A 127 2.64 -4.46 4.42
N PRO A 128 2.93 -5.71 4.89
CA PRO A 128 4.24 -6.04 5.39
C PRO A 128 5.34 -5.90 4.34
N MET A 129 5.00 -6.19 3.08
CA MET A 129 5.91 -6.10 1.94
C MET A 129 6.29 -4.64 1.66
N PHE A 130 5.31 -3.71 1.66
CA PHE A 130 5.56 -2.28 1.49
C PHE A 130 6.36 -1.70 2.66
N ARG A 131 6.01 -2.03 3.91
CA ARG A 131 6.79 -1.62 5.09
C ARG A 131 8.25 -2.07 5.00
N THR A 132 8.49 -3.32 4.59
CA THR A 132 9.85 -3.84 4.39
C THR A 132 10.58 -3.10 3.28
N ALA A 133 9.92 -2.77 2.17
CA ALA A 133 10.53 -1.99 1.10
C ALA A 133 10.91 -0.58 1.58
N ILE A 134 10.00 0.09 2.29
CA ILE A 134 10.22 1.44 2.83
C ILE A 134 11.36 1.46 3.85
N SER A 135 11.46 0.47 4.74
CA SER A 135 12.52 0.40 5.74
C SER A 135 13.92 0.19 5.15
N ARG A 136 13.99 -0.30 3.92
CA ARG A 136 15.25 -0.52 3.19
C ARG A 136 15.64 0.64 2.27
N LEU A 137 14.81 1.68 2.16
CA LEU A 137 15.13 2.84 1.34
C LEU A 137 16.30 3.61 1.94
N SER A 138 17.34 3.81 1.14
CA SER A 138 18.42 4.73 1.43
C SER A 138 18.10 6.05 0.75
N ILE A 139 17.59 7.02 1.51
CA ILE A 139 17.15 8.30 0.95
C ILE A 139 18.38 9.19 0.79
N THR A 140 18.94 9.20 -0.41
CA THR A 140 20.13 9.99 -0.77
C THR A 140 19.78 11.24 -1.60
N ASP A 141 18.62 11.27 -2.25
CA ASP A 141 18.16 12.37 -3.12
C ASP A 141 17.06 13.20 -2.45
N LEU A 142 17.41 13.86 -1.36
CA LEU A 142 16.46 14.68 -0.59
C LEU A 142 15.84 15.85 -1.38
N PRO A 143 16.60 16.65 -2.19
CA PRO A 143 16.02 17.80 -2.89
C PRO A 143 14.88 17.42 -3.84
N GLY A 144 15.05 16.37 -4.66
CA GLY A 144 14.02 15.91 -5.59
C GLY A 144 12.79 15.34 -4.89
N ILE A 145 12.97 14.71 -3.71
CA ILE A 145 11.89 14.12 -2.93
C ILE A 145 11.05 15.20 -2.21
N VAL A 146 11.69 16.26 -1.72
CA VAL A 146 11.00 17.30 -0.92
C VAL A 146 10.20 18.25 -1.79
N GLN A 147 10.63 18.53 -3.03
CA GLN A 147 9.98 19.48 -3.93
C GLN A 147 8.63 18.99 -4.48
N GLN A 148 8.37 17.69 -4.51
CA GLN A 148 7.14 17.11 -5.03
C GLN A 148 6.24 16.62 -3.89
N ASN A 149 4.93 16.81 -4.05
CA ASN A 149 3.94 16.40 -3.05
C ASN A 149 3.93 14.87 -2.80
N ASP A 150 4.33 14.08 -3.78
CA ASP A 150 4.42 12.62 -3.77
C ASP A 150 5.85 12.11 -4.01
N GLY A 151 6.86 12.94 -3.75
CA GLY A 151 8.26 12.66 -4.10
C GLY A 151 8.82 11.41 -3.44
N ALA A 152 8.46 11.13 -2.19
CA ALA A 152 8.89 9.90 -1.51
C ALA A 152 8.23 8.65 -2.12
N THR A 153 6.97 8.75 -2.54
CA THR A 153 6.26 7.69 -3.27
C THR A 153 6.92 7.43 -4.63
N GLN A 154 7.27 8.47 -5.38
CA GLN A 154 7.98 8.33 -6.64
C GLN A 154 9.36 7.69 -6.45
N TYR A 155 10.06 8.04 -5.37
CA TYR A 155 11.33 7.43 -5.03
C TYR A 155 11.17 5.94 -4.67
N LEU A 156 10.18 5.57 -3.84
CA LEU A 156 9.85 4.18 -3.54
C LEU A 156 9.55 3.39 -4.82
N ARG A 157 8.75 3.98 -5.72
CA ARG A 157 8.39 3.34 -6.99
C ARG A 157 9.63 3.04 -7.85
N ARG A 158 10.54 4.01 -7.98
CA ARG A 158 11.78 3.81 -8.76
C ARG A 158 12.73 2.80 -8.11
N SER A 159 12.84 2.82 -6.77
CA SER A 159 13.81 2.01 -6.03
C SER A 159 13.34 0.57 -5.77
N ALA A 160 12.04 0.35 -5.60
CA ALA A 160 11.50 -0.93 -5.17
C ALA A 160 10.29 -1.42 -6.00
N GLY A 161 9.83 -0.66 -7.00
CA GLY A 161 8.62 -0.97 -7.76
C GLY A 161 8.64 -2.35 -8.39
N ASP A 162 9.72 -2.71 -9.08
CA ASP A 162 9.85 -4.03 -9.73
C ASP A 162 9.80 -5.17 -8.71
N GLN A 163 10.51 -5.03 -7.58
CA GLN A 163 10.52 -6.04 -6.52
C GLN A 163 9.15 -6.17 -5.85
N LEU A 164 8.44 -5.06 -5.67
CA LEU A 164 7.09 -5.05 -5.15
C LEU A 164 6.12 -5.73 -6.14
N GLY A 165 6.26 -5.48 -7.43
CA GLY A 165 5.46 -6.14 -8.47
C GLY A 165 5.67 -7.65 -8.49
N LEU A 166 6.92 -8.11 -8.44
CA LEU A 166 7.24 -9.54 -8.39
C LEU A 166 6.63 -10.24 -7.16
N LYS A 167 6.59 -9.56 -6.01
CA LYS A 167 6.00 -10.10 -4.78
C LYS A 167 4.48 -10.00 -4.75
N LEU A 168 3.89 -8.94 -5.33
CA LEU A 168 2.45 -8.74 -5.37
C LEU A 168 1.77 -9.77 -6.28
N ARG A 169 2.42 -10.17 -7.38
CA ARG A 169 1.85 -11.08 -8.37
C ARG A 169 1.30 -12.38 -7.80
N PRO A 170 2.06 -13.20 -7.03
CA PRO A 170 1.52 -14.44 -6.46
C PRO A 170 0.36 -14.18 -5.50
N MET A 171 0.33 -13.03 -4.82
CA MET A 171 -0.79 -12.64 -3.96
C MET A 171 -2.06 -12.36 -4.78
N ILE A 172 -1.92 -11.66 -5.90
CA ILE A 172 -2.99 -11.43 -6.87
C ILE A 172 -3.48 -12.77 -7.45
N ASP A 173 -2.59 -13.65 -7.90
CA ASP A 173 -2.97 -14.94 -8.48
C ASP A 173 -3.77 -15.77 -7.45
N THR A 174 -3.34 -15.80 -6.19
CA THR A 174 -4.08 -16.45 -5.10
C THR A 174 -5.46 -15.82 -4.88
N ALA A 175 -5.53 -14.50 -4.84
CA ALA A 175 -6.79 -13.78 -4.66
C ALA A 175 -7.76 -14.01 -5.84
N LEU A 176 -7.27 -14.03 -7.10
CA LEU A 176 -8.06 -14.33 -8.29
C LEU A 176 -8.67 -15.74 -8.24
N VAL A 177 -7.93 -16.72 -7.73
CA VAL A 177 -8.47 -18.07 -7.48
C VAL A 177 -9.56 -18.00 -6.42
N GLN A 178 -9.30 -17.33 -5.30
CA GLN A 178 -10.19 -17.22 -4.16
C GLN A 178 -11.55 -16.60 -4.54
N VAL A 179 -11.55 -15.49 -5.28
CA VAL A 179 -12.77 -14.82 -5.74
C VAL A 179 -13.46 -15.55 -6.91
N GLY A 180 -12.81 -16.55 -7.49
CA GLY A 180 -13.33 -17.34 -8.61
C GLY A 180 -13.26 -16.62 -9.97
N ALA A 181 -12.36 -15.65 -10.14
CA ALA A 181 -12.18 -14.91 -11.37
C ALA A 181 -11.78 -15.82 -12.54
N PHE A 182 -10.89 -16.79 -12.31
CA PHE A 182 -10.48 -17.74 -13.35
C PHE A 182 -11.60 -18.66 -13.81
N ARG A 183 -12.50 -19.08 -12.91
CA ARG A 183 -13.68 -19.87 -13.29
C ARG A 183 -14.61 -19.06 -14.19
N MET A 184 -14.77 -17.77 -13.90
CA MET A 184 -15.59 -16.88 -14.71
C MET A 184 -14.94 -16.60 -16.08
N LEU A 185 -13.62 -16.44 -16.12
CA LEU A 185 -12.86 -16.30 -17.37
C LEU A 185 -13.03 -17.54 -18.26
N ASP A 186 -12.93 -18.75 -17.68
CA ASP A 186 -13.11 -20.01 -18.40
C ASP A 186 -14.56 -20.15 -18.94
N ALA A 187 -15.56 -19.71 -18.17
CA ALA A 187 -16.96 -19.70 -18.61
C ALA A 187 -17.18 -18.71 -19.78
N LEU A 188 -16.63 -17.50 -19.66
CA LEU A 188 -16.66 -16.50 -20.74
C LEU A 188 -15.97 -16.98 -22.01
N GLY A 189 -14.85 -17.68 -21.90
CA GLY A 189 -14.13 -18.27 -23.05
C GLY A 189 -14.93 -19.36 -23.78
N LYS A 190 -15.91 -20.00 -23.12
CA LYS A 190 -16.81 -20.97 -23.75
C LYS A 190 -17.96 -20.29 -24.51
N THR A 191 -18.49 -19.19 -23.99
CA THR A 191 -19.67 -18.50 -24.50
C THR A 191 -19.35 -17.36 -25.46
N SER A 192 -18.19 -16.70 -25.31
CA SER A 192 -17.78 -15.55 -26.10
C SER A 192 -16.64 -15.88 -27.06
N SER A 193 -16.89 -15.78 -28.36
CA SER A 193 -15.87 -15.91 -29.41
C SER A 193 -14.80 -14.83 -29.32
N LEU A 194 -15.15 -13.63 -28.84
CA LEU A 194 -14.24 -12.51 -28.61
C LEU A 194 -13.22 -12.82 -27.51
N VAL A 195 -13.68 -13.27 -26.34
CA VAL A 195 -12.79 -13.63 -25.23
C VAL A 195 -11.85 -14.76 -25.64
N ARG A 196 -12.36 -15.70 -26.44
CA ARG A 196 -11.56 -16.80 -27.00
C ARG A 196 -10.56 -16.31 -28.03
N GLY A 197 -10.99 -15.44 -28.96
CA GLY A 197 -10.15 -14.83 -30.00
C GLY A 197 -9.08 -13.90 -29.44
N ALA A 198 -9.35 -13.26 -28.32
CA ALA A 198 -8.39 -12.39 -27.62
C ALA A 198 -7.24 -13.16 -26.92
N GLY A 199 -7.32 -14.52 -26.85
CA GLY A 199 -6.26 -15.33 -26.27
C GLY A 199 -5.99 -15.06 -24.79
N LEU A 200 -7.00 -14.58 -24.04
CA LEU A 200 -6.86 -14.28 -22.62
C LEU A 200 -6.54 -15.54 -21.82
N THR A 201 -5.31 -15.61 -21.35
CA THR A 201 -4.87 -16.68 -20.44
C THR A 201 -4.95 -16.21 -18.99
N ARG A 202 -5.03 -17.18 -18.05
CA ARG A 202 -4.97 -16.90 -16.60
C ARG A 202 -3.68 -16.13 -16.23
N GLY A 203 -2.54 -16.52 -16.84
CA GLY A 203 -1.26 -15.86 -16.59
C GLY A 203 -1.19 -14.42 -17.11
N MET A 204 -1.83 -14.11 -18.24
CA MET A 204 -1.95 -12.74 -18.75
C MET A 204 -2.86 -11.91 -17.85
N LEU A 205 -3.99 -12.48 -17.44
CA LEU A 205 -4.92 -11.80 -16.54
C LEU A 205 -4.27 -11.49 -15.20
N GLY A 206 -3.63 -12.46 -14.55
CA GLY A 206 -2.94 -12.28 -13.28
C GLY A 206 -1.85 -11.22 -13.36
N ARG A 207 -1.05 -11.21 -14.43
CA ARG A 207 -0.03 -10.18 -14.65
C ARG A 207 -0.64 -8.80 -14.79
N SER A 208 -1.62 -8.66 -15.66
CA SER A 208 -2.28 -7.38 -15.92
C SER A 208 -2.95 -6.82 -14.66
N VAL A 209 -3.63 -7.67 -13.87
CA VAL A 209 -4.24 -7.26 -12.60
C VAL A 209 -3.17 -6.82 -11.60
N ALA A 210 -2.04 -7.56 -11.51
CA ALA A 210 -0.95 -7.19 -10.60
C ALA A 210 -0.32 -5.84 -10.96
N ASP A 211 -0.07 -5.60 -12.25
CA ASP A 211 0.51 -4.34 -12.74
C ASP A 211 -0.43 -3.16 -12.50
N GLN A 212 -1.72 -3.32 -12.80
CA GLN A 212 -2.74 -2.29 -12.56
C GLN A 212 -2.94 -2.04 -11.05
N ALA A 213 -3.00 -3.09 -10.24
CA ALA A 213 -3.12 -2.98 -8.78
C ALA A 213 -1.92 -2.25 -8.17
N LEU A 214 -0.70 -2.60 -8.58
CA LEU A 214 0.51 -1.92 -8.12
C LEU A 214 0.51 -0.43 -8.48
N ASN A 215 0.11 -0.10 -9.71
CA ASN A 215 -0.05 1.30 -10.16
C ASN A 215 -1.09 2.04 -9.32
N GLY A 216 -2.24 1.42 -9.05
CA GLY A 216 -3.29 1.95 -8.18
C GLY A 216 -2.80 2.19 -6.75
N ILE A 217 -2.06 1.23 -6.19
CA ILE A 217 -1.46 1.35 -4.86
C ILE A 217 -0.50 2.55 -4.81
N PHE A 218 0.42 2.69 -5.76
CA PHE A 218 1.33 3.84 -5.78
C PHE A 218 0.60 5.17 -5.95
N ARG A 219 -0.47 5.21 -6.76
CA ARG A 219 -1.30 6.41 -6.90
C ARG A 219 -1.94 6.80 -5.56
N TYR A 220 -2.48 5.85 -4.81
CA TYR A 220 -3.06 6.11 -3.50
C TYR A 220 -2.02 6.51 -2.46
N ILE A 221 -0.85 5.86 -2.45
CA ILE A 221 0.25 6.24 -1.54
C ILE A 221 0.68 7.70 -1.81
N GLY A 222 0.83 8.09 -3.07
CA GLY A 222 1.18 9.47 -3.45
C GLY A 222 0.12 10.48 -3.03
N GLY A 223 -1.16 10.14 -3.17
CA GLY A 223 -2.27 10.96 -2.68
C GLY A 223 -2.26 11.11 -1.16
N GLU A 224 -2.02 10.03 -0.42
CA GLU A 224 -1.89 10.06 1.04
C GLU A 224 -0.65 10.82 1.50
N GLU A 225 0.48 10.66 0.80
CA GLU A 225 1.70 11.43 1.07
C GLU A 225 1.43 12.93 0.92
N GLY A 226 0.81 13.36 -0.20
CA GLY A 226 0.45 14.75 -0.43
C GLY A 226 -0.48 15.30 0.65
N ARG A 227 -1.48 14.52 1.06
CA ARG A 227 -2.41 14.90 2.13
C ARG A 227 -1.69 15.06 3.48
N LEU A 228 -0.80 14.15 3.84
CA LEU A 228 -0.03 14.21 5.08
C LEU A 228 0.98 15.37 5.08
N ARG A 229 1.56 15.71 3.93
CA ARG A 229 2.44 16.88 3.79
C ARG A 229 1.68 18.20 3.92
N ALA A 230 0.47 18.28 3.35
CA ALA A 230 -0.38 19.46 3.44
C ALA A 230 -0.95 19.67 4.85
N ASN A 231 -1.16 18.60 5.61
CA ASN A 231 -1.70 18.67 6.97
C ASN A 231 -0.95 17.70 7.92
N PRO A 232 0.28 18.04 8.31
CA PRO A 232 1.15 17.17 9.11
C PRO A 232 0.60 16.86 10.51
N LEU A 233 -0.22 17.75 11.06
CA LEU A 233 -0.85 17.58 12.38
C LEU A 233 -2.20 16.85 12.32
N GLY A 234 -2.80 16.74 11.13
CA GLY A 234 -4.08 16.05 10.93
C GLY A 234 -5.18 16.54 11.92
N PRO A 235 -5.95 15.59 12.52
CA PRO A 235 -6.99 15.95 13.47
C PRO A 235 -6.48 16.67 14.73
N ALA A 236 -5.25 16.39 15.18
CA ALA A 236 -4.64 17.08 16.32
C ALA A 236 -4.36 18.55 16.00
N GLY A 237 -3.99 18.86 14.76
CA GLY A 237 -3.83 20.26 14.33
C GLY A 237 -5.12 21.06 14.35
N ALA A 238 -6.23 20.43 13.92
CA ALA A 238 -7.54 21.05 13.96
C ALA A 238 -8.02 21.35 15.40
N LEU A 239 -7.71 20.46 16.35
CA LEU A 239 -8.00 20.68 17.77
C LEU A 239 -7.16 21.81 18.35
N LEU A 240 -5.86 21.87 18.02
CA LEU A 240 -4.96 22.94 18.45
C LEU A 240 -5.40 24.29 17.86
N ASP A 241 -5.79 24.33 16.59
CA ASP A 241 -6.28 25.53 15.91
C ASP A 241 -7.60 26.01 16.54
N GLY A 242 -8.49 25.08 16.92
CA GLY A 242 -9.73 25.37 17.65
C GLY A 242 -9.47 25.95 19.05
N LEU A 243 -8.48 25.44 19.77
CA LEU A 243 -8.10 25.93 21.09
C LEU A 243 -7.44 27.32 21.03
N LEU A 244 -6.66 27.59 19.98
CA LEU A 244 -5.95 28.87 19.80
C LEU A 244 -6.87 30.00 19.28
N LYS A 245 -7.95 29.65 18.56
CA LYS A 245 -8.95 30.60 18.03
C LYS A 245 -10.11 30.84 18.98
N GLY A 246 -10.20 30.11 20.09
CA GLY A 246 -11.26 30.20 21.08
C GLY A 246 -11.03 31.21 22.20
N HIS A 247 -10.08 32.17 22.03
CA HIS A 247 -9.82 33.29 22.95
C HIS A 247 -9.98 34.62 22.24
#